data_a1d8fd94cd7f02c5ba7bc67f2a9b0350
#
_entry.id   a1d8fd94cd7f02c5ba7bc67f2a9b0350
#
_cell.length_a   1.000
_cell.length_b   1.000
_cell.length_c   1.000
_cell.angle_alpha   90.00
_cell.angle_beta   90.00
_cell.angle_gamma   90.00
#
_symmetry.space_group_name_H-M   'P 1'
#
loop_
_entity.id
_entity.type
_entity.pdbx_description
1 polymer ?
#
loop_
_entity_poly.entity_id
_entity_poly.type
_entity_poly.pdbx_seq_one_letter_code
_entity_poly.pdbx_strand_id
1 'polypeptide(L)'
;MQYKNIFFDLDDTLWAFSFNARDTFEEMYRKYEYDRYFRSFEHFYELYEKRNIELWAEYADGKVTKEELNRQRFLYPLEAVGEGDAALAKAFSDDFFAVIPTKSRLMPHAQEVLEYLAPKYNLYILSNGFQELQCHKMRSAGIDHYFKKVVLSDDIGILKPWPEIFHFAMSATQSELRESLMVGDSWENDITGAQGVGMHQVFYNVTGRTKFPFCLLYTSPSPRDGLLSR
;
A
#
# COMPACT_ATOMS: atom_id res chain seq x y z
N MET A 1 -5.14 -27.96 8.18
CA MET A 1 -4.73 -27.41 6.87
C MET A 1 -3.29 -26.95 6.99
N GLN A 2 -2.47 -27.18 5.96
CA GLN A 2 -1.08 -26.76 5.95
C GLN A 2 -0.93 -25.72 4.84
N TYR A 3 -0.64 -24.47 5.19
CA TYR A 3 -0.33 -23.45 4.21
C TYR A 3 1.01 -23.74 3.53
N LYS A 4 1.10 -23.38 2.26
CA LYS A 4 2.33 -23.43 1.47
C LYS A 4 2.74 -22.07 0.95
N ASN A 5 1.76 -21.19 0.76
CA ASN A 5 1.91 -19.91 0.10
C ASN A 5 1.40 -18.76 0.99
N ILE A 6 2.16 -17.69 1.07
CA ILE A 6 1.77 -16.48 1.79
C ILE A 6 1.90 -15.30 0.83
N PHE A 7 0.79 -14.62 0.63
CA PHE A 7 0.71 -13.38 -0.14
C PHE A 7 0.67 -12.20 0.81
N PHE A 8 1.61 -11.31 0.67
CA PHE A 8 1.65 -10.08 1.44
C PHE A 8 1.20 -8.90 0.58
N ASP A 9 0.39 -8.02 1.14
CA ASP A 9 0.39 -6.64 0.69
C ASP A 9 1.74 -5.99 1.01
N LEU A 10 2.07 -4.88 0.34
CA LEU A 10 3.35 -4.21 0.54
C LEU A 10 3.22 -2.95 1.40
N ASP A 11 2.38 -2.00 0.96
CA ASP A 11 2.28 -0.67 1.54
C ASP A 11 1.53 -0.71 2.89
N ASP A 12 2.16 -0.20 3.95
CA ASP A 12 1.71 -0.26 5.36
C ASP A 12 1.50 -1.68 5.94
N THR A 13 1.84 -2.71 5.17
CA THR A 13 1.93 -4.10 5.66
C THR A 13 3.38 -4.51 5.92
N LEU A 14 4.26 -4.32 4.96
CA LEU A 14 5.70 -4.59 5.07
C LEU A 14 6.54 -3.31 4.95
N TRP A 15 6.23 -2.47 3.99
CA TRP A 15 6.90 -1.19 3.75
C TRP A 15 6.04 -0.07 4.36
N ALA A 16 6.64 0.75 5.22
CA ALA A 16 5.94 1.79 5.99
C ALA A 16 5.54 2.97 5.09
N PHE A 17 4.54 2.76 4.22
CA PHE A 17 4.11 3.75 3.22
C PHE A 17 3.76 5.08 3.85
N SER A 18 2.91 5.09 4.85
CA SER A 18 2.45 6.33 5.51
C SER A 18 3.61 7.17 6.05
N PHE A 19 4.65 6.52 6.61
CA PHE A 19 5.84 7.21 7.10
C PHE A 19 6.73 7.71 5.96
N ASN A 20 7.05 6.82 5.02
CA ASN A 20 7.94 7.13 3.92
C ASN A 20 7.35 8.19 2.99
N ALA A 21 6.04 8.14 2.75
CA ALA A 21 5.33 9.14 1.95
C ALA A 21 5.32 10.50 2.64
N ARG A 22 4.97 10.55 3.93
CA ARG A 22 4.96 11.80 4.70
C ARG A 22 6.34 12.45 4.72
N ASP A 23 7.39 11.67 5.00
CA ASP A 23 8.77 12.15 4.99
C ASP A 23 9.17 12.72 3.60
N THR A 24 8.80 12.02 2.52
CA THR A 24 9.03 12.51 1.15
C THR A 24 8.23 13.78 0.86
N PHE A 25 6.97 13.85 1.28
CA PHE A 25 6.17 15.07 1.13
C PHE A 25 6.76 16.27 1.88
N GLU A 26 7.27 16.06 3.08
CA GLU A 26 7.94 17.13 3.84
C GLU A 26 9.22 17.61 3.14
N GLU A 27 10.02 16.70 2.55
CA GLU A 27 11.17 17.07 1.74
C GLU A 27 10.76 17.92 0.53
N MET A 28 9.74 17.47 -0.22
CA MET A 28 9.26 18.20 -1.40
C MET A 28 8.61 19.54 -1.04
N TYR A 29 7.84 19.59 0.04
CA TYR A 29 7.23 20.80 0.56
C TYR A 29 8.28 21.89 0.81
N ARG A 30 9.40 21.53 1.45
CA ARG A 30 10.53 22.47 1.69
C ARG A 30 11.24 22.81 0.38
N LYS A 31 11.52 21.84 -0.48
CA LYS A 31 12.23 22.02 -1.75
C LYS A 31 11.51 23.01 -2.68
N TYR A 32 10.19 22.91 -2.75
CA TYR A 32 9.36 23.73 -3.61
C TYR A 32 8.80 24.99 -2.91
N GLU A 33 9.26 25.28 -1.69
CA GLU A 33 8.85 26.45 -0.90
C GLU A 33 7.32 26.58 -0.79
N TYR A 34 6.62 25.47 -0.53
CA TYR A 34 5.16 25.40 -0.45
C TYR A 34 4.57 26.19 0.73
N ASP A 35 5.40 26.61 1.70
CA ASP A 35 5.05 27.58 2.75
C ASP A 35 4.60 28.94 2.20
N ARG A 36 4.92 29.26 0.93
CA ARG A 36 4.41 30.44 0.22
C ARG A 36 2.92 30.31 -0.15
N TYR A 37 2.40 29.11 -0.30
CA TYR A 37 1.05 28.82 -0.78
C TYR A 37 0.15 28.27 0.31
N PHE A 38 0.70 27.48 1.23
CA PHE A 38 -0.05 26.79 2.26
C PHE A 38 0.26 27.31 3.65
N ARG A 39 -0.75 27.35 4.53
CA ARG A 39 -0.60 27.84 5.92
C ARG A 39 0.36 26.97 6.74
N SER A 40 0.45 25.68 6.42
CA SER A 40 1.38 24.72 7.04
C SER A 40 1.51 23.49 6.14
N PHE A 41 2.47 22.61 6.45
CA PHE A 41 2.60 21.30 5.80
C PHE A 41 1.32 20.46 5.99
N GLU A 42 0.74 20.45 7.19
CA GLU A 42 -0.49 19.73 7.51
C GLU A 42 -1.65 20.18 6.62
N HIS A 43 -1.80 21.48 6.38
CA HIS A 43 -2.85 22.01 5.50
C HIS A 43 -2.70 21.52 4.05
N PHE A 44 -1.45 21.48 3.53
CA PHE A 44 -1.17 20.91 2.22
C PHE A 44 -1.49 19.41 2.20
N TYR A 45 -0.99 18.67 3.22
CA TYR A 45 -1.11 17.22 3.27
C TYR A 45 -2.57 16.76 3.42
N GLU A 46 -3.40 17.44 4.20
CA GLU A 46 -4.84 17.18 4.32
C GLU A 46 -5.56 17.35 2.98
N LEU A 47 -5.25 18.40 2.22
CA LEU A 47 -5.82 18.60 0.88
C LEU A 47 -5.42 17.48 -0.08
N TYR A 48 -4.12 17.12 -0.06
CA TYR A 48 -3.60 16.02 -0.86
C TYR A 48 -4.28 14.70 -0.48
N GLU A 49 -4.27 14.32 0.79
CA GLU A 49 -4.76 13.03 1.28
C GLU A 49 -6.24 12.84 0.94
N LYS A 50 -7.06 13.85 1.21
CA LYS A 50 -8.48 13.83 0.85
C LYS A 50 -8.68 13.53 -0.64
N ARG A 51 -8.02 14.29 -1.51
CA ARG A 51 -8.20 14.11 -2.97
C ARG A 51 -7.59 12.79 -3.45
N ASN A 52 -6.49 12.37 -2.87
CA ASN A 52 -5.86 11.09 -3.20
C ASN A 52 -6.79 9.89 -2.91
N ILE A 53 -7.49 9.89 -1.76
CA ILE A 53 -8.48 8.84 -1.42
C ILE A 53 -9.61 8.81 -2.46
N GLU A 54 -10.18 9.98 -2.81
CA GLU A 54 -11.23 10.09 -3.83
C GLU A 54 -10.76 9.55 -5.18
N LEU A 55 -9.55 9.96 -5.62
CA LEU A 55 -8.98 9.56 -6.92
C LEU A 55 -8.68 8.06 -6.99
N TRP A 56 -8.23 7.45 -5.91
CA TRP A 56 -8.04 6.00 -5.87
C TRP A 56 -9.37 5.24 -6.01
N ALA A 57 -10.46 5.74 -5.41
CA ALA A 57 -11.79 5.17 -5.59
C ALA A 57 -12.28 5.36 -7.05
N GLU A 58 -12.08 6.56 -7.62
CA GLU A 58 -12.41 6.84 -9.02
C GLU A 58 -11.61 5.96 -9.99
N TYR A 59 -10.33 5.70 -9.69
CA TYR A 59 -9.46 4.83 -10.47
C TYR A 59 -9.91 3.36 -10.38
N ALA A 60 -10.26 2.89 -9.19
CA ALA A 60 -10.78 1.54 -8.98
C ALA A 60 -12.11 1.31 -9.74
N ASP A 61 -12.92 2.36 -9.89
CA ASP A 61 -14.16 2.35 -10.68
C ASP A 61 -13.92 2.55 -12.21
N GLY A 62 -12.67 2.75 -12.63
CA GLY A 62 -12.34 3.04 -14.04
C GLY A 62 -12.79 4.42 -14.53
N LYS A 63 -13.09 5.37 -13.63
CA LYS A 63 -13.55 6.72 -13.94
C LYS A 63 -12.41 7.66 -14.33
N VAL A 64 -11.21 7.40 -13.85
CA VAL A 64 -9.99 8.16 -14.17
C VAL A 64 -8.87 7.21 -14.56
N THR A 65 -7.93 7.69 -15.39
CA THR A 65 -6.72 6.93 -15.75
C THR A 65 -5.65 7.09 -14.68
N LYS A 66 -4.60 6.24 -14.73
CA LYS A 66 -3.40 6.34 -13.89
C LYS A 66 -2.73 7.71 -14.03
N GLU A 67 -2.64 8.21 -15.26
CA GLU A 67 -2.05 9.52 -15.56
C GLU A 67 -2.87 10.64 -14.91
N GLU A 68 -4.20 10.55 -15.02
CA GLU A 68 -5.10 11.55 -14.44
C GLU A 68 -5.05 11.50 -12.90
N LEU A 69 -5.07 10.31 -12.29
CA LEU A 69 -4.87 10.13 -10.85
C LEU A 69 -3.56 10.78 -10.42
N ASN A 70 -2.45 10.47 -11.09
CA ASN A 70 -1.13 11.00 -10.75
C ASN A 70 -1.03 12.51 -10.95
N ARG A 71 -1.70 13.07 -11.94
CA ARG A 71 -1.74 14.51 -12.20
C ARG A 71 -2.58 15.24 -11.15
N GLN A 72 -3.80 14.79 -10.93
CA GLN A 72 -4.79 15.49 -10.10
C GLN A 72 -4.43 15.54 -8.63
N ARG A 73 -3.89 14.45 -8.05
CA ARG A 73 -3.58 14.42 -6.62
C ARG A 73 -2.51 15.42 -6.21
N PHE A 74 -1.62 15.83 -7.13
CA PHE A 74 -0.61 16.85 -6.86
C PHE A 74 -1.06 18.27 -7.28
N LEU A 75 -1.92 18.39 -8.27
CA LEU A 75 -2.43 19.67 -8.73
C LEU A 75 -3.52 20.23 -7.81
N TYR A 76 -4.43 19.38 -7.35
CA TYR A 76 -5.59 19.79 -6.56
C TYR A 76 -5.24 20.62 -5.31
N PRO A 77 -4.20 20.31 -4.51
CA PRO A 77 -3.86 21.17 -3.37
C PRO A 77 -3.56 22.61 -3.76
N LEU A 78 -2.85 22.84 -4.88
CA LEU A 78 -2.57 24.19 -5.40
C LEU A 78 -3.84 24.87 -5.91
N GLU A 79 -4.69 24.16 -6.66
CA GLU A 79 -5.99 24.69 -7.12
C GLU A 79 -6.87 25.11 -5.93
N ALA A 80 -6.88 24.33 -4.86
CA ALA A 80 -7.69 24.59 -3.66
C ALA A 80 -7.27 25.89 -2.91
N VAL A 81 -6.04 26.35 -3.09
CA VAL A 81 -5.55 27.62 -2.53
C VAL A 81 -5.49 28.76 -3.56
N GLY A 82 -5.99 28.50 -4.79
CA GLY A 82 -6.11 29.52 -5.84
C GLY A 82 -4.87 29.71 -6.72
N GLU A 83 -3.85 28.84 -6.58
CA GLU A 83 -2.59 28.98 -7.33
C GLU A 83 -2.59 28.22 -8.66
N GLY A 84 -3.18 27.01 -8.72
CA GLY A 84 -3.45 26.22 -9.95
C GLY A 84 -2.26 26.04 -10.90
N ASP A 85 -1.00 26.13 -10.42
CA ASP A 85 0.20 25.98 -11.24
C ASP A 85 0.49 24.50 -11.58
N ALA A 86 0.06 24.09 -12.77
CA ALA A 86 0.24 22.72 -13.24
C ALA A 86 1.73 22.36 -13.49
N ALA A 87 2.59 23.33 -13.82
CA ALA A 87 4.01 23.06 -14.04
C ALA A 87 4.72 22.81 -12.70
N LEU A 88 4.39 23.59 -11.68
CA LEU A 88 4.88 23.41 -10.31
C LEU A 88 4.41 22.06 -9.74
N ALA A 89 3.11 21.74 -9.87
CA ALA A 89 2.56 20.47 -9.43
C ALA A 89 3.25 19.28 -10.11
N LYS A 90 3.52 19.39 -11.41
CA LYS A 90 4.22 18.36 -12.18
C LYS A 90 5.66 18.18 -11.70
N ALA A 91 6.41 19.26 -11.52
CA ALA A 91 7.79 19.19 -11.04
C ALA A 91 7.86 18.57 -9.64
N PHE A 92 6.95 18.95 -8.74
CA PHE A 92 6.81 18.35 -7.42
C PHE A 92 6.53 16.85 -7.52
N SER A 93 5.58 16.45 -8.37
CA SER A 93 5.21 15.05 -8.59
C SER A 93 6.37 14.22 -9.14
N ASP A 94 7.09 14.74 -10.14
CA ASP A 94 8.22 14.05 -10.76
C ASP A 94 9.31 13.75 -9.70
N ASP A 95 9.65 14.73 -8.87
CA ASP A 95 10.63 14.56 -7.80
C ASP A 95 10.12 13.64 -6.68
N PHE A 96 8.84 13.76 -6.32
CA PHE A 96 8.23 12.87 -5.34
C PHE A 96 8.36 11.41 -5.78
N PHE A 97 8.01 11.10 -7.03
CA PHE A 97 8.13 9.73 -7.56
C PHE A 97 9.57 9.27 -7.77
N ALA A 98 10.52 10.18 -7.94
CA ALA A 98 11.94 9.83 -7.96
C ALA A 98 12.47 9.49 -6.56
N VAL A 99 11.98 10.16 -5.51
CA VAL A 99 12.50 10.03 -4.14
C VAL A 99 11.79 8.92 -3.35
N ILE A 100 10.45 8.86 -3.39
CA ILE A 100 9.69 7.93 -2.53
C ILE A 100 10.16 6.46 -2.62
N PRO A 101 10.44 5.88 -3.80
CA PRO A 101 10.84 4.48 -3.86
C PRO A 101 12.27 4.21 -3.35
N THR A 102 13.05 5.27 -3.06
CA THR A 102 14.37 5.14 -2.44
C THR A 102 14.32 5.02 -0.92
N LYS A 103 13.17 5.31 -0.31
CA LYS A 103 12.98 5.14 1.14
C LYS A 103 12.97 3.66 1.51
N SER A 104 13.52 3.35 2.68
CA SER A 104 13.75 1.95 3.09
C SER A 104 13.07 1.56 4.40
N ARG A 105 12.29 2.45 5.01
CA ARG A 105 11.65 2.15 6.29
C ARG A 105 10.60 1.06 6.14
N LEU A 106 10.75 -0.01 6.91
CA LEU A 106 9.81 -1.11 7.00
C LEU A 106 8.85 -0.92 8.18
N MET A 107 7.73 -1.64 8.13
CA MET A 107 6.84 -1.78 9.28
C MET A 107 7.55 -2.53 10.40
N PRO A 108 7.17 -2.27 11.68
CA PRO A 108 7.78 -2.97 12.81
C PRO A 108 7.75 -4.49 12.63
N HIS A 109 8.91 -5.12 12.84
CA HIS A 109 9.11 -6.58 12.75
C HIS A 109 8.92 -7.21 11.35
N ALA A 110 8.74 -6.41 10.29
CA ALA A 110 8.52 -6.96 8.95
C ALA A 110 9.71 -7.82 8.50
N GLN A 111 10.94 -7.38 8.73
CA GLN A 111 12.13 -8.13 8.34
C GLN A 111 12.23 -9.45 9.10
N GLU A 112 12.07 -9.43 10.43
CA GLU A 112 12.14 -10.66 11.26
C GLU A 112 11.09 -11.69 10.84
N VAL A 113 9.88 -11.22 10.50
CA VAL A 113 8.80 -12.08 10.01
C VAL A 113 9.17 -12.70 8.66
N LEU A 114 9.72 -11.92 7.73
CA LEU A 114 10.15 -12.43 6.43
C LEU A 114 11.28 -13.45 6.56
N GLU A 115 12.30 -13.17 7.38
CA GLU A 115 13.40 -14.11 7.67
C GLU A 115 12.89 -15.43 8.26
N TYR A 116 11.90 -15.36 9.15
CA TYR A 116 11.31 -16.55 9.76
C TYR A 116 10.46 -17.38 8.78
N LEU A 117 9.72 -16.71 7.89
CA LEU A 117 8.76 -17.37 6.99
C LEU A 117 9.38 -17.87 5.69
N ALA A 118 10.35 -17.17 5.12
CA ALA A 118 10.91 -17.51 3.81
C ALA A 118 11.50 -18.93 3.69
N PRO A 119 12.13 -19.52 4.71
CA PRO A 119 12.60 -20.91 4.64
C PRO A 119 11.49 -21.95 4.66
N LYS A 120 10.26 -21.57 5.03
CA LYS A 120 9.14 -22.49 5.32
C LYS A 120 8.02 -22.42 4.29
N TYR A 121 7.86 -21.25 3.67
CA TYR A 121 6.73 -20.94 2.79
C TYR A 121 7.20 -20.26 1.50
N ASN A 122 6.39 -20.36 0.47
CA ASN A 122 6.55 -19.53 -0.72
C ASN A 122 5.98 -18.16 -0.41
N LEU A 123 6.78 -17.12 -0.46
CA LEU A 123 6.35 -15.74 -0.22
C LEU A 123 6.12 -15.03 -1.55
N TYR A 124 5.04 -14.28 -1.62
CA TYR A 124 4.62 -13.50 -2.77
C TYR A 124 4.12 -12.12 -2.34
N ILE A 125 4.25 -11.13 -3.22
CA ILE A 125 3.56 -9.85 -3.07
C ILE A 125 2.29 -9.85 -3.90
N LEU A 126 1.21 -9.28 -3.36
CA LEU A 126 -0.05 -8.96 -4.05
C LEU A 126 -0.46 -7.53 -3.70
N SER A 127 -0.20 -6.57 -4.58
CA SER A 127 -0.36 -5.13 -4.28
C SER A 127 -1.12 -4.36 -5.37
N ASN A 128 -1.85 -3.32 -4.95
CA ASN A 128 -2.50 -2.35 -5.83
C ASN A 128 -1.56 -1.22 -6.30
N GLY A 129 -0.31 -1.23 -5.84
CA GLY A 129 0.68 -0.23 -6.24
C GLY A 129 1.22 -0.42 -7.65
N PHE A 130 1.78 0.65 -8.21
CA PHE A 130 2.31 0.66 -9.58
C PHE A 130 3.67 -0.05 -9.68
N GLN A 131 3.85 -0.79 -10.77
CA GLN A 131 5.00 -1.68 -10.97
C GLN A 131 6.35 -0.95 -10.84
N GLU A 132 6.47 0.23 -11.44
CA GLU A 132 7.70 1.03 -11.42
C GLU A 132 8.13 1.43 -10.00
N LEU A 133 7.18 1.57 -9.08
CA LEU A 133 7.46 1.95 -7.69
C LEU A 133 7.68 0.75 -6.78
N GLN A 134 6.83 -0.27 -6.85
CA GLN A 134 6.83 -1.38 -5.90
C GLN A 134 8.14 -2.18 -5.93
N CYS A 135 8.63 -2.52 -7.12
CA CYS A 135 9.90 -3.23 -7.25
C CYS A 135 11.10 -2.41 -6.75
N HIS A 136 11.06 -1.08 -6.90
CA HIS A 136 12.12 -0.20 -6.40
C HIS A 136 12.06 -0.08 -4.88
N LYS A 137 10.88 0.15 -4.28
CA LYS A 137 10.67 0.16 -2.82
C LYS A 137 11.25 -1.11 -2.16
N MET A 138 10.91 -2.28 -2.70
CA MET A 138 11.36 -3.57 -2.16
C MET A 138 12.88 -3.69 -2.20
N ARG A 139 13.53 -3.30 -3.31
CA ARG A 139 14.99 -3.31 -3.44
C ARG A 139 15.65 -2.33 -2.49
N SER A 140 15.14 -1.10 -2.39
CA SER A 140 15.67 -0.08 -1.48
C SER A 140 15.55 -0.48 -0.01
N ALA A 141 14.50 -1.25 0.33
CA ALA A 141 14.29 -1.79 1.66
C ALA A 141 15.01 -3.13 1.92
N GLY A 142 15.67 -3.71 0.89
CA GLY A 142 16.41 -4.97 1.00
C GLY A 142 15.54 -6.21 1.22
N ILE A 143 14.26 -6.17 0.84
CA ILE A 143 13.32 -7.29 1.07
C ILE A 143 12.91 -8.04 -0.20
N ASP A 144 13.31 -7.59 -1.37
CA ASP A 144 12.93 -8.18 -2.66
C ASP A 144 13.32 -9.66 -2.80
N HIS A 145 14.46 -10.04 -2.23
CA HIS A 145 15.01 -11.40 -2.30
C HIS A 145 14.20 -12.46 -1.55
N TYR A 146 13.27 -12.08 -0.65
CA TYR A 146 12.39 -13.03 0.05
C TYR A 146 11.26 -13.56 -0.83
N PHE A 147 10.88 -12.83 -1.88
CA PHE A 147 9.68 -13.10 -2.66
C PHE A 147 9.98 -13.84 -3.95
N LYS A 148 9.26 -14.93 -4.19
CA LYS A 148 9.35 -15.69 -5.43
C LYS A 148 8.71 -14.98 -6.61
N LYS A 149 7.67 -14.18 -6.34
CA LYS A 149 6.98 -13.38 -7.35
C LYS A 149 6.28 -12.17 -6.74
N VAL A 150 6.23 -11.10 -7.50
CA VAL A 150 5.43 -9.90 -7.24
C VAL A 150 4.28 -9.91 -8.24
N VAL A 151 3.05 -9.78 -7.75
CA VAL A 151 1.82 -9.68 -8.53
C VAL A 151 1.20 -8.33 -8.24
N LEU A 152 0.96 -7.56 -9.28
CA LEU A 152 0.48 -6.18 -9.15
C LEU A 152 -0.83 -5.99 -9.93
N SER A 153 -1.63 -5.04 -9.48
CA SER A 153 -2.84 -4.64 -10.21
C SER A 153 -2.54 -4.20 -11.64
N ASP A 154 -1.37 -3.58 -11.87
CA ASP A 154 -0.90 -3.18 -13.20
C ASP A 154 -0.76 -4.38 -14.17
N ASP A 155 -0.56 -5.60 -13.69
CA ASP A 155 -0.41 -6.80 -14.54
C ASP A 155 -1.67 -7.11 -15.33
N ILE A 156 -2.86 -6.78 -14.78
CA ILE A 156 -4.16 -7.08 -15.40
C ILE A 156 -5.13 -5.89 -15.43
N GLY A 157 -4.75 -4.73 -14.90
CA GLY A 157 -5.61 -3.56 -14.79
C GLY A 157 -6.78 -3.69 -13.82
N ILE A 158 -6.70 -4.63 -12.86
CA ILE A 158 -7.76 -4.89 -11.87
C ILE A 158 -7.16 -4.86 -10.47
N LEU A 159 -7.77 -4.07 -9.56
CA LEU A 159 -7.30 -3.87 -8.20
C LEU A 159 -7.94 -4.88 -7.22
N LYS A 160 -7.27 -5.14 -6.08
CA LYS A 160 -7.96 -5.66 -4.90
C LYS A 160 -9.05 -4.64 -4.50
N PRO A 161 -10.23 -5.04 -4.06
CA PRO A 161 -10.64 -6.39 -3.63
C PRO A 161 -11.28 -7.27 -4.72
N TRP A 162 -11.21 -6.92 -5.98
CA TRP A 162 -11.88 -7.67 -7.03
C TRP A 162 -11.35 -9.12 -7.14
N PRO A 163 -12.22 -10.14 -7.29
CA PRO A 163 -11.82 -11.55 -7.30
C PRO A 163 -10.79 -11.91 -8.36
N GLU A 164 -10.81 -11.22 -9.49
CA GLU A 164 -9.98 -11.49 -10.66
C GLU A 164 -8.49 -11.37 -10.35
N ILE A 165 -8.07 -10.38 -9.53
CA ILE A 165 -6.66 -10.23 -9.17
C ILE A 165 -6.17 -11.38 -8.28
N PHE A 166 -7.02 -11.90 -7.38
CA PHE A 166 -6.68 -13.06 -6.56
C PHE A 166 -6.57 -14.34 -7.41
N HIS A 167 -7.51 -14.56 -8.34
CA HIS A 167 -7.43 -15.69 -9.26
C HIS A 167 -6.22 -15.59 -10.19
N PHE A 168 -5.91 -14.38 -10.68
CA PHE A 168 -4.69 -14.16 -11.44
C PHE A 168 -3.44 -14.48 -10.61
N ALA A 169 -3.38 -14.03 -9.35
CA ALA A 169 -2.27 -14.33 -8.45
C ALA A 169 -2.09 -15.84 -8.24
N MET A 170 -3.17 -16.60 -8.05
CA MET A 170 -3.12 -18.07 -7.95
C MET A 170 -2.56 -18.70 -9.23
N SER A 171 -3.04 -18.29 -10.38
CA SER A 171 -2.56 -18.78 -11.68
C SER A 171 -1.09 -18.43 -11.90
N ALA A 172 -0.72 -17.17 -11.68
CA ALA A 172 0.63 -16.66 -11.90
C ALA A 172 1.69 -17.29 -11.00
N THR A 173 1.28 -17.78 -9.83
CA THR A 173 2.17 -18.43 -8.84
C THR A 173 2.00 -19.94 -8.77
N GLN A 174 1.08 -20.53 -9.57
CA GLN A 174 0.70 -21.95 -9.52
C GLN A 174 0.31 -22.39 -8.11
N SER A 175 -0.43 -21.52 -7.40
CA SER A 175 -0.88 -21.74 -6.03
C SER A 175 -2.36 -22.08 -5.97
N GLU A 176 -2.80 -22.72 -4.87
CA GLU A 176 -4.21 -23.02 -4.62
C GLU A 176 -4.73 -22.16 -3.47
N LEU A 177 -5.95 -21.62 -3.58
CA LEU A 177 -6.58 -20.75 -2.57
C LEU A 177 -6.57 -21.37 -1.16
N ARG A 178 -6.94 -22.65 -1.04
CA ARG A 178 -7.00 -23.38 0.24
C ARG A 178 -5.64 -23.61 0.93
N GLU A 179 -4.52 -23.45 0.19
CA GLU A 179 -3.15 -23.58 0.69
C GLU A 179 -2.45 -22.23 0.79
N SER A 180 -3.20 -21.16 0.57
CA SER A 180 -2.70 -19.80 0.50
C SER A 180 -3.30 -18.92 1.59
N LEU A 181 -2.51 -17.95 2.03
CA LEU A 181 -2.85 -16.98 3.07
C LEU A 181 -2.58 -15.57 2.53
N MET A 182 -3.54 -14.65 2.67
CA MET A 182 -3.34 -13.23 2.44
C MET A 182 -3.02 -12.52 3.75
N VAL A 183 -2.00 -11.70 3.77
CA VAL A 183 -1.62 -10.84 4.90
C VAL A 183 -1.64 -9.40 4.43
N GLY A 184 -2.42 -8.53 5.05
CA GLY A 184 -2.52 -7.13 4.67
C GLY A 184 -3.15 -6.26 5.74
N ASP A 185 -2.99 -4.94 5.60
CA ASP A 185 -3.51 -3.91 6.52
C ASP A 185 -4.83 -3.30 6.05
N SER A 186 -5.20 -3.46 4.77
CA SER A 186 -6.46 -2.97 4.25
C SER A 186 -7.57 -3.97 4.46
N TRP A 187 -8.52 -3.59 5.37
CA TRP A 187 -9.70 -4.42 5.59
C TRP A 187 -10.50 -4.64 4.30
N GLU A 188 -10.68 -3.59 3.52
CA GLU A 188 -11.50 -3.61 2.30
C GLU A 188 -10.79 -4.36 1.16
N ASN A 189 -9.51 -4.07 0.92
CA ASN A 189 -8.79 -4.61 -0.23
C ASN A 189 -8.26 -6.03 0.01
N ASP A 190 -7.60 -6.24 1.15
CA ASP A 190 -6.89 -7.49 1.42
C ASP A 190 -7.80 -8.53 2.06
N ILE A 191 -8.49 -8.12 3.12
CA ILE A 191 -9.22 -9.07 3.98
C ILE A 191 -10.54 -9.47 3.34
N THR A 192 -11.38 -8.50 2.93
CA THR A 192 -12.65 -8.83 2.28
C THR A 192 -12.44 -9.39 0.88
N GLY A 193 -11.41 -8.93 0.15
CA GLY A 193 -11.05 -9.49 -1.15
C GLY A 193 -10.65 -10.95 -1.07
N ALA A 194 -9.70 -11.31 -0.17
CA ALA A 194 -9.28 -12.69 0.04
C ALA A 194 -10.45 -13.57 0.52
N GLN A 195 -11.28 -13.07 1.45
CA GLN A 195 -12.46 -13.78 1.91
C GLN A 195 -13.43 -14.07 0.77
N GLY A 196 -13.66 -13.08 -0.11
CA GLY A 196 -14.59 -13.20 -1.24
C GLY A 196 -14.26 -14.35 -2.20
N VAL A 197 -12.99 -14.74 -2.30
CA VAL A 197 -12.52 -15.89 -3.12
C VAL A 197 -12.27 -17.14 -2.29
N GLY A 198 -12.54 -17.14 -0.99
CA GLY A 198 -12.31 -18.30 -0.11
C GLY A 198 -10.83 -18.51 0.28
N MET A 199 -9.98 -17.52 0.10
CA MET A 199 -8.60 -17.52 0.61
C MET A 199 -8.61 -17.13 2.10
N HIS A 200 -7.77 -17.78 2.90
CA HIS A 200 -7.59 -17.40 4.30
C HIS A 200 -6.83 -16.09 4.42
N GLN A 201 -7.08 -15.35 5.50
CA GLN A 201 -6.52 -14.01 5.69
C GLN A 201 -6.00 -13.78 7.10
N VAL A 202 -4.98 -12.93 7.19
CA VAL A 202 -4.45 -12.34 8.42
C VAL A 202 -4.54 -10.83 8.29
N PHE A 203 -5.28 -10.19 9.18
CA PHE A 203 -5.38 -8.74 9.24
C PHE A 203 -4.24 -8.15 10.07
N TYR A 204 -3.36 -7.38 9.41
CA TYR A 204 -2.37 -6.58 10.10
C TYR A 204 -3.00 -5.27 10.57
N ASN A 205 -3.49 -5.26 11.80
CA ASN A 205 -4.37 -4.22 12.34
C ASN A 205 -3.61 -2.99 12.84
N VAL A 206 -3.07 -2.20 11.96
CA VAL A 206 -2.35 -0.94 12.29
C VAL A 206 -3.27 0.16 12.81
N THR A 207 -4.55 0.13 12.43
CA THR A 207 -5.54 1.16 12.79
C THR A 207 -6.19 0.94 14.14
N GLY A 208 -5.98 -0.23 14.77
CA GLY A 208 -6.63 -0.60 16.03
C GLY A 208 -8.14 -0.86 15.90
N ARG A 209 -8.60 -1.29 14.73
CA ARG A 209 -10.00 -1.66 14.48
C ARG A 209 -10.44 -2.78 15.44
N THR A 210 -11.55 -2.61 16.13
CA THR A 210 -12.05 -3.55 17.14
C THR A 210 -13.35 -4.26 16.76
N LYS A 211 -14.04 -3.79 15.69
CA LYS A 211 -15.28 -4.38 15.21
C LYS A 211 -15.09 -4.96 13.82
N PHE A 212 -15.43 -6.23 13.66
CA PHE A 212 -15.28 -6.97 12.42
C PHE A 212 -16.62 -7.57 11.99
N PRO A 213 -17.04 -7.46 10.72
CA PRO A 213 -18.33 -7.97 10.25
C PRO A 213 -18.37 -9.49 10.12
N PHE A 214 -17.22 -10.17 10.15
CA PHE A 214 -17.09 -11.63 10.14
C PHE A 214 -15.91 -12.10 10.99
N CYS A 215 -15.87 -13.40 11.30
CA CYS A 215 -14.79 -13.99 12.09
C CYS A 215 -13.51 -14.08 11.26
N LEU A 216 -12.44 -13.47 11.75
CA LEU A 216 -11.10 -13.62 11.21
C LEU A 216 -10.45 -14.89 11.75
N LEU A 217 -9.64 -15.59 10.94
CA LEU A 217 -8.80 -16.67 11.43
C LEU A 217 -7.73 -16.12 12.39
N TYR A 218 -7.15 -14.97 12.05
CA TYR A 218 -6.14 -14.30 12.87
C TYR A 218 -6.23 -12.78 12.67
N THR A 219 -6.00 -12.05 13.78
CA THR A 219 -5.61 -10.63 13.76
C THR A 219 -4.23 -10.53 14.41
N SER A 220 -3.36 -9.67 13.90
CA SER A 220 -2.19 -9.29 14.69
C SER A 220 -2.66 -8.51 15.92
N PRO A 221 -2.14 -8.79 17.12
CA PRO A 221 -2.46 -7.96 18.28
C PRO A 221 -2.02 -6.53 18.00
N SER A 222 -2.89 -5.57 18.34
CA SER A 222 -2.51 -4.16 18.36
C SER A 222 -1.31 -3.98 19.30
N PRO A 223 -0.35 -3.10 19.01
CA PRO A 223 0.73 -2.77 19.96
C PRO A 223 0.22 -2.36 21.35
N ARG A 224 -1.07 -2.00 21.46
CA ARG A 224 -1.72 -1.66 22.75
C ARG A 224 -2.17 -2.88 23.57
N ASP A 225 -2.34 -4.03 22.94
CA ASP A 225 -2.86 -5.24 23.63
C ASP A 225 -1.79 -5.92 24.48
N GLY A 226 -0.50 -5.66 24.23
CA GLY A 226 0.63 -6.15 25.04
C GLY A 226 0.78 -5.51 26.42
N LEU A 227 -0.01 -4.48 26.75
CA LEU A 227 0.05 -3.77 28.04
C LEU A 227 -1.05 -4.20 29.04
N LEU A 228 -1.98 -5.07 28.64
CA LEU A 228 -3.11 -5.50 29.48
C LEU A 228 -3.01 -6.95 29.98
N SER A 229 -1.91 -7.67 29.70
CA SER A 229 -1.65 -8.99 30.25
C SER A 229 -0.47 -8.96 31.22
N ARG A 230 -0.69 -8.35 32.40
CA ARG A 230 0.06 -8.62 33.65
C ARG A 230 -0.89 -8.54 34.82
#